data_e46966022f235f47be329b83c584ecf2
#
_entry.id   e46966022f235f47be329b83c584ecf2
#
_cell.length_a   1.000
_cell.length_b   1.000
_cell.length_c   1.000
_cell.angle_alpha   90.00
_cell.angle_beta   90.00
_cell.angle_gamma   90.00
#
_symmetry.space_group_name_H-M   'P 1'
#
loop_
_entity.id
_entity.type
_entity.pdbx_description
1 polymer ?
#
loop_
_entity_poly.entity_id
_entity_poly.type
_entity_poly.pdbx_seq_one_letter_code
_entity_poly.pdbx_strand_id
1 'polypeptide(L)' 'MLLKLLSEEDMYGYQLSQELKKRSNGNYTILEGSMYPILYRLSDQQHISFFEKKVGKRQTRVYYHLEPSGYNIWKN' A
#
# COMPACT_ATOMS: atom_id res chain seq x y z
N MET A 1 6.21 5.03 5.73
CA MET A 1 4.80 5.47 5.73
C MET A 1 3.85 4.44 5.10
N LEU A 2 4.22 3.87 3.96
CA LEU A 2 3.36 2.86 3.33
C LEU A 2 3.14 1.64 4.21
N LEU A 3 4.20 1.15 4.86
CA LEU A 3 4.08 0.00 5.74
C LEU A 3 3.19 0.29 6.93
N LYS A 4 3.27 1.51 7.46
CA LYS A 4 2.41 1.92 8.57
C LYS A 4 0.94 1.90 8.16
N LEU A 5 0.63 2.42 6.97
CA LEU A 5 -0.74 2.42 6.49
C LEU A 5 -1.28 1.01 6.35
N LEU A 6 -0.46 0.12 5.78
CA LEU A 6 -0.86 -1.27 5.59
C LEU A 6 -0.95 -2.03 6.90
N SER A 7 -0.26 -1.57 7.96
CA SER A 7 -0.39 -2.18 9.28
C SER A 7 -1.76 -1.92 9.90
N GLU A 8 -2.43 -0.86 9.47
CA GLU A 8 -3.76 -0.52 9.98
C GLU A 8 -4.86 -1.28 9.25
N GLU A 9 -4.74 -1.40 7.91
CA GLU A 9 -5.70 -2.15 7.13
C GLU A 9 -5.13 -2.40 5.73
N ASP A 10 -5.69 -3.38 5.04
CA ASP A 10 -5.32 -3.63 3.65
C ASP A 10 -5.85 -2.50 2.79
N MET A 11 -5.02 -2.04 1.84
CA MET A 11 -5.40 -0.92 0.98
C MET A 11 -4.97 -1.19 -0.45
N TYR A 12 -5.72 -0.66 -1.40
CA TYR A 12 -5.31 -0.68 -2.79
C TYR A 12 -4.50 0.58 -3.13
N GLY A 13 -3.84 0.57 -4.31
CA GLY A 13 -2.86 1.61 -4.64
C GLY A 13 -3.38 3.03 -4.55
N TYR A 14 -4.53 3.31 -5.17
CA TYR A 14 -5.10 4.64 -5.13
C TYR A 14 -5.42 5.07 -3.69
N GLN A 15 -5.95 4.14 -2.89
CA GLN A 15 -6.26 4.41 -1.50
C GLN A 15 -5.00 4.78 -0.72
N LEU A 16 -3.90 4.07 -0.96
CA LEU A 16 -2.63 4.39 -0.32
C LEU A 16 -2.16 5.81 -0.64
N SER A 17 -2.25 6.20 -1.91
CA SER A 17 -1.82 7.54 -2.30
C SER A 17 -2.68 8.61 -1.67
N GLN A 18 -3.99 8.40 -1.57
CA GLN A 18 -4.90 9.35 -0.95
C GLN A 18 -4.64 9.47 0.55
N GLU A 19 -4.38 8.35 1.23
CA GLU A 19 -4.09 8.37 2.65
C GLU A 19 -2.77 9.09 2.95
N LEU A 20 -1.75 8.91 2.12
CA LEU A 20 -0.49 9.62 2.29
C LEU A 20 -0.69 11.13 2.19
N LYS A 21 -1.45 11.56 1.19
CA LYS A 21 -1.75 12.97 1.01
C LYS A 21 -2.54 13.52 2.18
N LYS A 22 -3.54 12.79 2.64
CA LYS A 22 -4.40 13.21 3.73
C LYS A 22 -3.63 13.34 5.04
N ARG A 23 -2.80 12.36 5.36
CA ARG A 23 -2.09 12.34 6.64
C ARG A 23 -0.96 13.33 6.72
N SER A 24 -0.44 13.76 5.57
CA SER A 24 0.62 14.75 5.51
C SER A 24 0.11 16.16 5.29
N ASN A 25 -1.20 16.37 5.28
CA ASN A 25 -1.85 17.65 5.00
C ASN A 25 -1.41 18.22 3.63
N GLY A 26 -1.19 17.33 2.67
CA GLY A 26 -0.76 17.74 1.33
C GLY A 26 0.72 18.01 1.19
N ASN A 27 1.49 17.93 2.28
CA ASN A 27 2.94 18.17 2.23
C ASN A 27 3.70 17.03 1.56
N TYR A 28 3.13 15.83 1.58
CA TYR A 28 3.74 14.66 0.97
C TYR A 28 2.75 14.08 -0.02
N THR A 29 3.08 14.17 -1.30
CA THR A 29 2.26 13.60 -2.36
C THR A 29 3.12 12.66 -3.17
N ILE A 30 2.66 11.41 -3.31
CA ILE A 30 3.34 10.43 -4.14
C ILE A 30 2.45 10.13 -5.34
N LEU A 31 3.04 10.20 -6.52
CA LEU A 31 2.34 9.85 -7.74
C LEU A 31 2.19 8.33 -7.80
N GLU A 32 1.04 7.86 -8.32
CA GLU A 32 0.81 6.43 -8.43
C GLU A 32 1.91 5.74 -9.23
N GLY A 33 2.38 6.38 -10.31
CA GLY A 33 3.45 5.82 -11.12
C GLY A 33 4.76 5.63 -10.38
N SER A 34 5.02 6.43 -9.35
CA SER A 34 6.22 6.30 -8.51
C SER A 34 6.00 5.31 -7.37
N MET A 35 4.76 5.16 -6.93
CA MET A 35 4.42 4.30 -5.82
C MET A 35 4.47 2.82 -6.19
N TYR A 36 3.99 2.46 -7.37
CA TYR A 36 3.91 1.05 -7.76
C TYR A 36 5.26 0.35 -7.80
N PRO A 37 6.35 0.97 -8.30
CA PRO A 37 7.65 0.33 -8.22
C PRO A 37 8.08 0.03 -6.78
N ILE A 38 7.74 0.91 -5.84
CA ILE A 38 8.06 0.71 -4.42
C ILE A 38 7.26 -0.47 -3.87
N LEU A 39 5.96 -0.51 -4.19
CA LEU A 39 5.10 -1.61 -3.75
C LEU A 39 5.56 -2.94 -4.34
N TYR A 40 5.98 -2.92 -5.61
CA TYR A 40 6.48 -4.12 -6.26
C TYR A 40 7.74 -4.63 -5.58
N ARG A 41 8.66 -3.73 -5.24
CA ARG A 41 9.89 -4.10 -4.55
C ARG A 41 9.59 -4.71 -3.18
N LEU A 42 8.69 -4.09 -2.42
CA LEU A 42 8.30 -4.61 -1.11
C LEU A 42 7.65 -5.97 -1.22
N SER A 43 6.84 -6.18 -2.26
CA SER A 43 6.20 -7.46 -2.51
C SER A 43 7.22 -8.52 -2.90
N ASP A 44 8.21 -8.15 -3.72
CA ASP A 44 9.27 -9.06 -4.13
C ASP A 44 10.11 -9.50 -2.93
N GLN A 45 10.31 -8.61 -1.97
CA GLN A 45 11.03 -8.91 -0.74
C GLN A 45 10.14 -9.58 0.32
N GLN A 46 8.88 -9.82 -0.02
CA GLN A 46 7.91 -10.49 0.84
C GLN A 46 7.58 -9.71 2.11
N HIS A 47 7.78 -8.39 2.08
CA HIS A 47 7.38 -7.51 3.18
C HIS A 47 5.89 -7.20 3.12
N ILE A 48 5.32 -7.24 1.92
CA ILE A 48 3.89 -7.12 1.72
C ILE A 48 3.47 -8.17 0.70
N SER A 49 2.19 -8.47 0.66
CA SER A 49 1.61 -9.32 -0.37
C SER A 49 0.52 -8.53 -1.08
N PHE A 50 0.05 -9.06 -2.18
CA PHE A 50 -1.05 -8.43 -2.90
C PHE A 50 -2.05 -9.50 -3.30
N PHE A 51 -3.31 -9.07 -3.41
CA PHE A 51 -4.38 -9.95 -3.84
C PHE A 51 -5.40 -9.14 -4.61
N GLU A 52 -6.11 -9.79 -5.51
CA GLU A 52 -7.15 -9.16 -6.26
C GLU A 52 -8.47 -9.30 -5.53
N LYS A 53 -9.21 -8.21 -5.45
CA LYS A 53 -10.53 -8.19 -4.82
C LYS A 53 -11.52 -7.57 -5.79
N LYS A 54 -12.62 -8.27 -5.99
CA LYS A 54 -13.67 -7.78 -6.87
C LYS A 54 -14.50 -6.74 -6.14
N VAL A 55 -14.56 -5.53 -6.73
CA VAL A 55 -15.36 -4.43 -6.20
C VAL A 55 -16.40 -4.08 -7.24
N GLY A 56 -17.68 -4.29 -6.92
CA GLY A 56 -18.76 -4.10 -7.88
C GLY A 56 -18.83 -5.23 -8.87
N LYS A 57 -19.57 -5.02 -9.96
CA LYS A 57 -19.85 -6.08 -10.92
C LYS A 57 -18.76 -6.28 -11.97
N ARG A 58 -17.92 -5.27 -12.23
CA ARG A 58 -16.96 -5.33 -13.33
C ARG A 58 -15.57 -4.83 -12.98
N GLN A 59 -15.30 -4.46 -11.74
CA GLN A 59 -14.00 -3.93 -11.36
C GLN A 59 -13.28 -4.87 -10.42
N THR A 60 -11.99 -5.07 -10.69
CA THR A 60 -11.12 -5.81 -9.79
C THR A 60 -10.02 -4.85 -9.35
N ARG A 61 -9.74 -4.81 -8.06
CA ARG A 61 -8.69 -3.97 -7.52
C ARG A 61 -7.64 -4.82 -6.84
N VAL A 62 -6.39 -4.41 -6.97
CA VAL A 62 -5.28 -5.08 -6.31
C VAL A 62 -5.08 -4.42 -4.95
N TYR A 63 -5.33 -5.19 -3.90
CA TYR A 63 -5.11 -4.76 -2.53
C TYR A 63 -3.76 -5.25 -2.04
N TYR A 64 -3.15 -4.49 -1.16
CA TYR A 64 -1.87 -4.82 -0.56
C TYR A 64 -2.06 -5.10 0.91
N HIS A 65 -1.30 -6.07 1.40
CA HIS A 65 -1.40 -6.54 2.77
C HIS A 65 -0.01 -6.60 3.39
N LEU A 66 0.12 -6.13 4.63
CA LEU A 66 1.39 -6.16 5.34
C LEU A 66 1.70 -7.56 5.86
N GLU A 67 2.86 -8.07 5.49
CA GLU A 67 3.33 -9.36 5.97
C GLU A 67 4.14 -9.19 7.26
N PRO A 68 4.32 -10.25 8.05
CA PRO A 68 5.06 -10.15 9.31
C PRO A 68 6.46 -9.56 9.17
N SER A 69 7.18 -9.89 8.09
CA SER A 69 8.51 -9.33 7.88
C SER A 69 8.46 -7.83 7.63
N GLY A 70 7.44 -7.37 6.92
CA GLY A 70 7.24 -5.93 6.71
C GLY A 70 6.90 -5.21 8.00
N TYR A 71 6.11 -5.84 8.85
CA TYR A 71 5.78 -5.28 10.15
C TYR A 71 7.03 -5.09 11.00
N ASN A 72 7.93 -6.06 10.99
CA ASN A 72 9.18 -5.96 11.75
C ASN A 72 10.05 -4.81 11.27
N ILE A 73 10.11 -4.59 9.95
CA ILE A 73 10.87 -3.49 9.39
C ILE A 73 10.27 -2.15 9.78
N TRP A 74 8.95 -2.05 9.68
CA TRP A 74 8.25 -0.82 10.02
C TRP A 74 8.41 -0.49 11.51
N LYS A 75 8.33 -1.49 12.36
CA LYS A 75 8.38 -1.29 13.80
C LYS A 75 9.78 -0.92 14.29
N ASN A 76 10.80 -1.42 13.63
CA ASN A 76 12.18 -1.12 13.97
C ASN A 76 12.62 0.21 13.37
#